data_a76012970bbf6e6b374fd656c1bf55ef
#
_entry.id   a76012970bbf6e6b374fd656c1bf55ef
#
_cell.length_a   1.000
_cell.length_b   1.000
_cell.length_c   1.000
_cell.angle_alpha   90.00
_cell.angle_beta   90.00
_cell.angle_gamma   90.00
#
_symmetry.space_group_name_H-M   'P 1'
#
loop_
_entity.id
_entity.type
_entity.pdbx_description
1 polymer ?
#
loop_
_entity_poly.entity_id
_entity_poly.type
_entity_poly.pdbx_seq_one_letter_code
_entity_poly.pdbx_strand_id
1 'polypeptide(L)'
;MRIKFLSVILSFLLMSIAISSCLDSDENYEYSSDATIRAFGIDTITKGVYYKFTIDQLKREIYNVDSLPMGADSIIKRILIDTLTVTGWVTSGLNDTVFNMNDSVDLREPIKLKVHAADGITTREYTIKVNVHTQDPDSLIWREMPSLPASPASGKQRSVVLNEDLLVYTSTTTAYRTSISNPASIQWGNLITISGLPSDAELTSIINFDNQLYTTVGGKAFYSDNGINWKEMDTQGMYMVTFLAGIPANDVTGSKSTLTGIFAKDGKKFFCAKSIEETTWRRGEEEVSTDFPLREICSTVSTNKSGIKQTVLVGNTDATIEATQTWFAKDELNWVNLSGEILCPITKNPSIMYYGNLFYIMAVSYTHLRAHETGRNLV
;
A
#
# COMPACT_ATOMS: atom_id res chain seq x y z
N MET A 1 -15.34 -52.28 82.26
CA MET A 1 -14.32 -52.60 81.29
C MET A 1 -14.85 -52.62 79.80
N ARG A 2 -16.12 -52.96 79.61
CA ARG A 2 -16.71 -53.08 78.21
C ARG A 2 -16.94 -51.78 77.45
N ILE A 3 -17.17 -50.64 78.12
CA ILE A 3 -17.46 -49.36 77.49
C ILE A 3 -16.20 -48.71 76.86
N LYS A 4 -15.04 -48.86 77.54
CA LYS A 4 -13.76 -48.32 77.00
C LYS A 4 -13.29 -49.07 75.73
N PHE A 5 -13.61 -50.35 75.66
CA PHE A 5 -13.26 -51.17 74.50
C PHE A 5 -14.13 -50.82 73.28
N LEU A 6 -15.42 -50.48 73.46
CA LEU A 6 -16.33 -50.09 72.47
C LEU A 6 -15.96 -48.70 71.83
N SER A 7 -15.49 -47.77 72.70
CA SER A 7 -15.05 -46.46 72.23
C SER A 7 -13.77 -46.51 71.36
N VAL A 8 -12.86 -47.42 71.69
CA VAL A 8 -11.64 -47.65 70.89
C VAL A 8 -11.96 -48.26 69.53
N ILE A 9 -12.88 -49.24 69.51
CA ILE A 9 -13.32 -49.84 68.23
C ILE A 9 -14.05 -48.82 67.37
N LEU A 10 -14.92 -47.96 67.96
CA LEU A 10 -15.61 -46.89 67.26
C LEU A 10 -14.64 -45.83 66.70
N SER A 11 -13.59 -45.49 67.47
CA SER A 11 -12.54 -44.58 67.05
C SER A 11 -11.73 -45.14 65.91
N PHE A 12 -11.39 -46.44 65.91
CA PHE A 12 -10.71 -47.10 64.81
C PHE A 12 -11.59 -47.18 63.53
N LEU A 13 -12.90 -47.42 63.73
CA LEU A 13 -13.86 -47.47 62.60
C LEU A 13 -14.04 -46.07 61.94
N LEU A 14 -14.13 -45.04 62.77
CA LEU A 14 -14.20 -43.64 62.24
C LEU A 14 -12.88 -43.23 61.57
N MET A 15 -11.74 -43.65 62.05
CA MET A 15 -10.44 -43.37 61.46
C MET A 15 -10.26 -44.12 60.14
N SER A 16 -10.76 -45.32 59.98
CA SER A 16 -10.72 -46.08 58.74
C SER A 16 -11.62 -45.45 57.64
N ILE A 17 -12.76 -44.86 57.99
CA ILE A 17 -13.64 -44.15 57.08
C ILE A 17 -13.00 -42.82 56.60
N ALA A 18 -12.30 -42.14 57.54
CA ALA A 18 -11.60 -40.88 57.17
C ALA A 18 -10.41 -41.11 56.22
N ILE A 19 -9.74 -42.28 56.33
CA ILE A 19 -8.60 -42.59 55.41
C ILE A 19 -9.09 -43.03 54.02
N SER A 20 -10.24 -43.71 53.92
CA SER A 20 -10.77 -44.10 52.62
C SER A 20 -11.34 -42.94 51.81
N SER A 21 -11.75 -41.85 52.48
CA SER A 21 -12.25 -40.66 51.78
C SER A 21 -11.16 -39.82 51.09
N CYS A 22 -9.87 -40.06 51.36
CA CYS A 22 -8.76 -39.36 50.71
C CYS A 22 -8.11 -40.15 49.57
N LEU A 23 -8.59 -41.36 49.23
CA LEU A 23 -8.01 -42.18 48.17
C LEU A 23 -8.80 -42.20 46.87
N ASP A 24 -9.93 -41.50 46.82
CA ASP A 24 -10.75 -41.39 45.59
C ASP A 24 -10.60 -39.99 44.98
N SER A 25 -9.36 -39.61 44.68
CA SER A 25 -9.11 -38.59 43.68
C SER A 25 -8.93 -39.33 42.34
N ASP A 26 -10.04 -39.78 41.77
CA ASP A 26 -10.12 -39.88 40.32
C ASP A 26 -9.97 -38.44 39.75
N GLU A 27 -8.73 -37.96 39.75
CA GLU A 27 -8.38 -36.85 38.88
C GLU A 27 -8.62 -37.35 37.47
N ASN A 28 -9.85 -37.16 36.99
CA ASN A 28 -10.13 -37.17 35.56
C ASN A 28 -9.33 -36.04 34.95
N TYR A 29 -8.07 -36.32 34.60
CA TYR A 29 -7.28 -35.40 33.78
C TYR A 29 -7.94 -35.35 32.41
N GLU A 30 -8.81 -34.38 32.23
CA GLU A 30 -9.27 -34.04 30.87
C GLU A 30 -8.06 -33.47 30.11
N TYR A 31 -7.50 -34.29 29.25
CA TYR A 31 -6.45 -33.81 28.35
C TYR A 31 -7.01 -32.73 27.41
N SER A 32 -6.22 -31.67 27.28
CA SER A 32 -6.61 -30.53 26.42
C SER A 32 -6.85 -30.97 25.00
N SER A 33 -7.98 -30.56 24.44
CA SER A 33 -8.32 -30.69 23.00
C SER A 33 -7.71 -29.58 22.14
N ASP A 34 -6.82 -28.74 22.70
CA ASP A 34 -6.19 -27.63 21.97
C ASP A 34 -5.11 -28.16 21.03
N ALA A 35 -5.40 -28.09 19.71
CA ALA A 35 -4.48 -28.41 18.62
C ALA A 35 -3.99 -27.14 17.89
N THR A 36 -3.91 -25.98 18.58
CA THR A 36 -3.48 -24.73 17.95
C THR A 36 -1.97 -24.55 18.01
N ILE A 37 -1.40 -23.96 16.93
CA ILE A 37 -0.05 -23.40 16.95
C ILE A 37 -0.15 -21.99 17.53
N ARG A 38 0.56 -21.72 18.63
CA ARG A 38 0.54 -20.43 19.34
C ARG A 38 1.69 -19.52 18.98
N ALA A 39 2.84 -20.09 18.64
CA ALA A 39 3.99 -19.36 18.16
C ALA A 39 4.70 -20.15 17.07
N PHE A 40 5.24 -19.42 16.08
CA PHE A 40 6.01 -19.96 14.99
C PHE A 40 7.12 -18.98 14.61
N GLY A 41 8.32 -19.48 14.36
CA GLY A 41 9.49 -18.73 13.91
C GLY A 41 10.46 -19.65 13.20
N ILE A 42 11.29 -19.05 12.36
CA ILE A 42 12.38 -19.72 11.66
C ILE A 42 13.71 -19.12 12.10
N ASP A 43 14.77 -19.87 11.94
CA ASP A 43 16.13 -19.42 12.25
C ASP A 43 16.51 -18.17 11.44
N THR A 44 17.53 -17.48 11.93
CA THR A 44 17.96 -16.18 11.42
C THR A 44 18.49 -16.27 9.99
N ILE A 45 17.87 -15.50 9.08
CA ILE A 45 18.32 -15.37 7.70
C ILE A 45 19.39 -14.29 7.60
N THR A 46 19.16 -13.16 8.27
CA THR A 46 20.11 -12.03 8.34
C THR A 46 20.40 -11.73 9.80
N LYS A 47 21.68 -11.68 10.18
CA LYS A 47 22.10 -11.45 11.56
C LYS A 47 21.43 -10.21 12.16
N GLY A 48 20.68 -10.41 13.24
CA GLY A 48 19.99 -9.36 13.98
C GLY A 48 18.63 -8.94 13.40
N VAL A 49 18.15 -9.59 12.35
CA VAL A 49 16.83 -9.35 11.77
C VAL A 49 15.91 -10.53 12.04
N TYR A 50 14.80 -10.27 12.72
CA TYR A 50 13.76 -11.27 13.01
C TYR A 50 12.55 -11.01 12.12
N TYR A 51 12.15 -12.02 11.37
CA TYR A 51 10.95 -11.96 10.53
C TYR A 51 9.74 -12.45 11.29
N LYS A 52 8.70 -11.60 11.35
CA LYS A 52 7.47 -11.93 12.07
C LYS A 52 6.57 -12.79 11.19
N PHE A 53 6.08 -13.89 11.77
CA PHE A 53 5.07 -14.73 11.17
C PHE A 53 3.70 -14.46 11.77
N THR A 54 2.70 -14.40 10.91
CA THR A 54 1.29 -14.32 11.28
C THR A 54 0.70 -15.71 11.25
N ILE A 55 -0.03 -16.07 12.31
CA ILE A 55 -0.74 -17.34 12.44
C ILE A 55 -2.23 -17.04 12.29
N ASP A 56 -2.78 -17.33 11.11
CA ASP A 56 -4.23 -17.23 10.87
C ASP A 56 -4.91 -18.52 11.35
N GLN A 57 -5.52 -18.47 12.52
CA GLN A 57 -6.18 -19.61 13.13
C GLN A 57 -7.44 -20.05 12.39
N LEU A 58 -8.09 -19.16 11.64
CA LEU A 58 -9.31 -19.45 10.87
C LEU A 58 -8.96 -20.16 9.58
N LYS A 59 -8.00 -19.62 8.83
CA LYS A 59 -7.51 -20.20 7.57
C LYS A 59 -6.55 -21.36 7.81
N ARG A 60 -6.00 -21.48 9.04
CA ARG A 60 -4.94 -22.44 9.38
C ARG A 60 -3.70 -22.25 8.51
N GLU A 61 -3.32 -21.01 8.32
CA GLU A 61 -2.15 -20.61 7.55
C GLU A 61 -1.17 -19.86 8.43
N ILE A 62 0.13 -20.09 8.19
CA ILE A 62 1.23 -19.39 8.83
C ILE A 62 2.04 -18.75 7.71
N TYR A 63 2.22 -17.44 7.78
CA TYR A 63 2.95 -16.71 6.72
C TYR A 63 3.62 -15.46 7.29
N ASN A 64 4.69 -15.02 6.62
CA ASN A 64 5.32 -13.73 6.87
C ASN A 64 4.62 -12.65 6.02
N VAL A 65 4.20 -11.54 6.67
CA VAL A 65 3.61 -10.38 5.98
C VAL A 65 4.70 -9.64 5.21
N ASP A 66 5.83 -9.35 5.89
CA ASP A 66 7.01 -8.77 5.28
C ASP A 66 7.81 -9.90 4.62
N SER A 67 7.94 -9.87 3.30
CA SER A 67 8.68 -10.87 2.56
C SER A 67 10.15 -10.91 2.97
N LEU A 68 10.74 -12.10 2.94
CA LEU A 68 12.18 -12.27 3.14
C LEU A 68 12.97 -11.58 2.02
N PRO A 69 14.24 -11.20 2.24
CA PRO A 69 15.07 -10.57 1.23
C PRO A 69 15.21 -11.42 -0.03
N MET A 70 15.44 -10.77 -1.16
CA MET A 70 15.77 -11.45 -2.41
C MET A 70 16.97 -12.37 -2.22
N GLY A 71 16.88 -13.61 -2.74
CA GLY A 71 17.91 -14.64 -2.61
C GLY A 71 17.84 -15.47 -1.33
N ALA A 72 16.90 -15.18 -0.41
CA ALA A 72 16.65 -16.00 0.78
C ALA A 72 16.24 -17.45 0.42
N ASP A 73 15.79 -17.72 -0.80
CA ASP A 73 15.45 -19.07 -1.28
C ASP A 73 16.58 -20.07 -1.07
N SER A 74 17.83 -19.63 -1.22
CA SER A 74 18.99 -20.48 -1.00
C SER A 74 19.16 -20.89 0.47
N ILE A 75 18.72 -20.05 1.40
CA ILE A 75 18.81 -20.26 2.85
C ILE A 75 17.61 -21.08 3.33
N ILE A 76 16.38 -20.69 2.92
CA ILE A 76 15.16 -21.40 3.35
C ILE A 76 15.00 -22.78 2.75
N LYS A 77 15.83 -23.15 1.77
CA LYS A 77 15.96 -24.53 1.26
C LYS A 77 16.34 -25.53 2.38
N ARG A 78 17.10 -25.06 3.39
CA ARG A 78 17.53 -25.87 4.53
C ARG A 78 17.60 -25.01 5.78
N ILE A 79 16.45 -24.71 6.35
CA ILE A 79 16.34 -23.84 7.53
C ILE A 79 15.70 -24.60 8.67
N LEU A 80 16.04 -24.23 9.89
CA LEU A 80 15.38 -24.76 11.10
C LEU A 80 14.15 -23.94 11.44
N ILE A 81 13.14 -24.60 11.96
CA ILE A 81 12.04 -23.94 12.68
C ILE A 81 12.52 -23.83 14.13
N ASP A 82 12.88 -22.60 14.53
CA ASP A 82 13.45 -22.34 15.87
C ASP A 82 12.37 -22.17 16.96
N THR A 83 11.19 -21.75 16.54
CA THR A 83 10.06 -21.52 17.44
C THR A 83 8.82 -22.24 16.91
N LEU A 84 8.32 -23.20 17.69
CA LEU A 84 7.06 -23.89 17.43
C LEU A 84 6.38 -24.23 18.76
N THR A 85 5.35 -23.51 19.13
CA THR A 85 4.65 -23.70 20.41
C THR A 85 3.28 -24.30 20.18
N VAL A 86 3.09 -25.50 20.72
CA VAL A 86 1.83 -26.27 20.70
C VAL A 86 1.57 -26.89 22.07
N THR A 87 0.34 -27.28 22.35
CA THR A 87 -0.01 -27.96 23.59
C THR A 87 0.26 -29.48 23.53
N GLY A 88 0.19 -30.08 22.37
CA GLY A 88 0.41 -31.51 22.12
C GLY A 88 1.70 -31.79 21.35
N TRP A 89 1.62 -32.54 20.26
CA TRP A 89 2.76 -32.85 19.41
C TRP A 89 2.45 -32.59 17.94
N VAL A 90 3.49 -32.51 17.11
CA VAL A 90 3.38 -32.16 15.71
C VAL A 90 3.92 -33.29 14.85
N THR A 91 3.23 -33.56 13.74
CA THR A 91 3.70 -34.48 12.68
C THR A 91 3.81 -33.74 11.36
N SER A 92 4.62 -34.27 10.44
CA SER A 92 4.63 -33.82 9.06
C SER A 92 3.26 -34.13 8.43
N GLY A 93 2.63 -33.14 7.80
CA GLY A 93 1.33 -33.32 7.12
C GLY A 93 1.36 -34.27 5.93
N LEU A 94 2.55 -34.65 5.44
CA LEU A 94 2.71 -35.56 4.30
C LEU A 94 2.73 -37.03 4.71
N ASN A 95 3.43 -37.37 5.82
CA ASN A 95 3.74 -38.77 6.17
C ASN A 95 3.34 -39.15 7.59
N ASP A 96 2.70 -38.27 8.34
CA ASP A 96 2.37 -38.42 9.76
C ASP A 96 3.58 -38.82 10.65
N THR A 97 4.82 -38.54 10.19
CA THR A 97 6.02 -38.74 10.99
C THR A 97 6.19 -37.61 12.00
N VAL A 98 6.64 -37.93 13.21
CA VAL A 98 6.87 -36.93 14.26
C VAL A 98 7.81 -35.84 13.72
N PHE A 99 7.39 -34.59 13.83
CA PHE A 99 8.18 -33.46 13.40
C PHE A 99 9.29 -33.17 14.42
N ASN A 100 10.53 -33.16 13.93
CA ASN A 100 11.71 -32.87 14.75
C ASN A 100 12.23 -31.47 14.42
N MET A 101 12.21 -30.55 15.37
CA MET A 101 12.69 -29.17 15.21
C MET A 101 14.22 -29.08 14.95
N ASN A 102 14.99 -30.14 15.23
CA ASN A 102 16.40 -30.16 14.96
C ASN A 102 16.71 -30.53 13.47
N ASP A 103 15.71 -30.93 12.73
CA ASP A 103 15.86 -31.26 11.32
C ASP A 103 15.51 -30.02 10.45
N SER A 104 16.36 -29.72 9.48
CA SER A 104 16.12 -28.65 8.54
C SER A 104 14.97 -28.96 7.58
N VAL A 105 14.16 -27.97 7.28
CA VAL A 105 13.03 -28.05 6.33
C VAL A 105 13.28 -27.19 5.10
N ASP A 106 12.67 -27.57 3.98
CA ASP A 106 12.62 -26.76 2.76
C ASP A 106 11.33 -25.94 2.75
N LEU A 107 11.45 -24.62 2.91
CA LEU A 107 10.32 -23.69 2.96
C LEU A 107 10.14 -22.89 1.66
N ARG A 108 10.79 -23.30 0.55
CA ARG A 108 10.58 -22.67 -0.75
C ARG A 108 9.18 -22.94 -1.32
N GLU A 109 8.60 -24.08 -0.93
CA GLU A 109 7.23 -24.44 -1.23
C GLU A 109 6.43 -24.55 0.07
N PRO A 110 5.10 -24.35 0.03
CA PRO A 110 4.28 -24.47 1.22
C PRO A 110 4.36 -25.88 1.82
N ILE A 111 4.66 -25.96 3.11
CA ILE A 111 4.65 -27.23 3.84
C ILE A 111 3.43 -27.32 4.76
N LYS A 112 3.06 -28.55 5.11
CA LYS A 112 1.95 -28.84 6.02
C LYS A 112 2.47 -29.46 7.31
N LEU A 113 2.00 -28.95 8.43
CA LEU A 113 2.19 -29.51 9.75
C LEU A 113 0.84 -29.90 10.35
N LYS A 114 0.76 -31.07 10.92
CA LYS A 114 -0.43 -31.57 11.61
C LYS A 114 -0.18 -31.60 13.11
N VAL A 115 -0.96 -30.82 13.83
CA VAL A 115 -0.89 -30.73 15.30
C VAL A 115 -1.90 -31.70 15.87
N HIS A 116 -1.45 -32.54 16.80
CA HIS A 116 -2.25 -33.44 17.59
C HIS A 116 -2.39 -32.88 18.99
N ALA A 117 -3.60 -32.74 19.46
CA ALA A 117 -3.86 -32.29 20.84
C ALA A 117 -3.48 -33.38 21.87
N ALA A 118 -3.37 -32.97 23.11
CA ALA A 118 -3.05 -33.91 24.20
C ALA A 118 -4.12 -34.97 24.46
N ASP A 119 -5.35 -34.73 24.00
CA ASP A 119 -6.47 -35.71 24.09
C ASP A 119 -6.29 -36.93 23.18
N GLY A 120 -5.30 -36.89 22.27
CA GLY A 120 -5.02 -37.97 21.30
C GLY A 120 -6.05 -38.13 20.17
N ILE A 121 -7.09 -37.31 20.14
CA ILE A 121 -8.22 -37.40 19.18
C ILE A 121 -8.24 -36.16 18.29
N THR A 122 -8.14 -34.97 18.87
CA THR A 122 -8.27 -33.69 18.13
C THR A 122 -7.01 -33.38 17.36
N THR A 123 -7.17 -33.09 16.07
CA THR A 123 -6.05 -32.71 15.21
C THR A 123 -6.37 -31.45 14.39
N ARG A 124 -5.34 -30.66 14.03
CA ARG A 124 -5.42 -29.54 13.11
C ARG A 124 -4.23 -29.54 12.14
N GLU A 125 -4.51 -29.30 10.87
CA GLU A 125 -3.47 -29.13 9.85
C GLU A 125 -3.27 -27.63 9.58
N TYR A 126 -2.01 -27.20 9.56
CA TYR A 126 -1.58 -25.85 9.22
C TYR A 126 -0.71 -25.88 7.97
N THR A 127 -0.92 -24.90 7.07
CA THR A 127 -0.07 -24.67 5.92
C THR A 127 0.88 -23.52 6.22
N ILE A 128 2.20 -23.77 6.12
CA ILE A 128 3.23 -22.75 6.30
C ILE A 128 3.66 -22.28 4.92
N LYS A 129 3.56 -20.96 4.69
CA LYS A 129 3.96 -20.29 3.46
C LYS A 129 5.01 -19.23 3.80
N VAL A 130 6.16 -19.27 3.13
CA VAL A 130 7.20 -18.27 3.30
C VAL A 130 7.27 -17.42 2.03
N ASN A 131 7.04 -16.12 2.19
CA ASN A 131 7.12 -15.17 1.10
C ASN A 131 8.55 -14.63 1.02
N VAL A 132 9.14 -14.69 -0.17
CA VAL A 132 10.46 -14.13 -0.48
C VAL A 132 10.29 -13.08 -1.58
N HIS A 133 11.02 -11.96 -1.47
CA HIS A 133 11.03 -10.97 -2.53
C HIS A 133 11.63 -11.56 -3.81
N THR A 134 10.87 -11.52 -4.89
CA THR A 134 11.32 -11.89 -6.22
C THR A 134 12.22 -10.82 -6.85
N GLN A 135 12.14 -9.62 -6.32
CA GLN A 135 12.92 -8.45 -6.72
C GLN A 135 13.31 -7.68 -5.47
N ASP A 136 14.52 -7.10 -5.46
CA ASP A 136 14.96 -6.24 -4.36
C ASP A 136 14.03 -5.02 -4.28
N PRO A 137 13.31 -4.81 -3.15
CA PRO A 137 12.40 -3.70 -2.99
C PRO A 137 13.11 -2.34 -2.99
N ASP A 138 14.40 -2.30 -2.67
CA ASP A 138 15.21 -1.08 -2.66
C ASP A 138 15.83 -0.78 -4.03
N SER A 139 15.65 -1.66 -5.03
CA SER A 139 16.14 -1.47 -6.38
C SER A 139 15.03 -1.09 -7.36
N LEU A 140 15.29 -0.08 -8.19
CA LEU A 140 14.44 0.29 -9.33
C LEU A 140 14.98 -0.36 -10.60
N ILE A 141 14.19 -1.26 -11.18
CA ILE A 141 14.52 -1.82 -12.49
C ILE A 141 13.83 -0.99 -13.56
N TRP A 142 14.62 -0.18 -14.25
CA TRP A 142 14.14 0.61 -15.38
C TRP A 142 14.07 -0.25 -16.63
N ARG A 143 12.95 -0.17 -17.33
CA ARG A 143 12.80 -0.74 -18.67
C ARG A 143 12.49 0.37 -19.64
N GLU A 144 13.23 0.40 -20.75
CA GLU A 144 12.92 1.30 -21.83
C GLU A 144 11.63 0.84 -22.54
N MET A 145 10.71 1.77 -22.72
CA MET A 145 9.51 1.52 -23.50
C MET A 145 9.82 1.67 -25.00
N PRO A 146 9.13 0.94 -25.89
CA PRO A 146 9.22 1.18 -27.32
C PRO A 146 8.96 2.66 -27.64
N SER A 147 9.74 3.22 -28.54
CA SER A 147 9.52 4.58 -29.02
C SER A 147 8.12 4.75 -29.62
N LEU A 148 7.55 5.94 -29.48
CA LEU A 148 6.30 6.27 -30.17
C LEU A 148 6.49 6.12 -31.70
N PRO A 149 5.46 5.64 -32.44
CA PRO A 149 5.54 5.48 -33.90
C PRO A 149 5.87 6.77 -34.64
N ALA A 150 5.48 7.92 -34.08
CA ALA A 150 5.85 9.24 -34.61
C ALA A 150 6.16 10.22 -33.48
N SER A 151 7.17 11.06 -33.65
CA SER A 151 7.52 12.10 -32.69
C SER A 151 6.45 13.19 -32.67
N PRO A 152 6.12 13.76 -31.48
CA PRO A 152 5.21 14.88 -31.38
C PRO A 152 5.70 16.10 -32.18
N ALA A 153 4.86 16.67 -33.02
CA ALA A 153 5.23 17.83 -33.87
C ALA A 153 5.61 19.08 -33.05
N SER A 154 5.03 19.23 -31.84
CA SER A 154 5.25 20.40 -30.98
C SER A 154 6.32 20.16 -29.89
N GLY A 155 6.87 18.95 -29.76
CA GLY A 155 7.73 18.57 -28.66
C GLY A 155 7.03 18.52 -27.29
N LYS A 156 5.77 18.93 -27.17
CA LYS A 156 4.95 18.82 -25.98
C LYS A 156 4.18 17.51 -25.99
N GLN A 157 4.23 16.78 -24.89
CA GLN A 157 3.48 15.54 -24.74
C GLN A 157 3.06 15.35 -23.27
N ARG A 158 2.00 14.57 -23.07
CA ARG A 158 1.56 14.16 -21.74
C ARG A 158 1.22 12.68 -21.72
N SER A 159 1.83 11.96 -20.81
CA SER A 159 1.49 10.56 -20.51
C SER A 159 0.55 10.50 -19.34
N VAL A 160 -0.53 9.77 -19.46
CA VAL A 160 -1.49 9.51 -18.37
C VAL A 160 -1.93 8.06 -18.42
N VAL A 161 -2.10 7.47 -17.24
CA VAL A 161 -2.68 6.14 -17.11
C VAL A 161 -4.17 6.29 -16.89
N LEU A 162 -4.97 5.53 -17.64
CA LEU A 162 -6.41 5.46 -17.47
C LEU A 162 -6.81 3.98 -17.50
N ASN A 163 -7.33 3.46 -16.39
CA ASN A 163 -7.50 2.03 -16.17
C ASN A 163 -6.15 1.28 -16.33
N GLU A 164 -6.10 0.30 -17.23
CA GLU A 164 -4.89 -0.48 -17.56
C GLU A 164 -4.20 -0.01 -18.83
N ASP A 165 -4.52 1.19 -19.30
CA ASP A 165 -3.95 1.76 -20.50
C ASP A 165 -3.11 3.00 -20.21
N LEU A 166 -2.00 3.11 -20.91
CA LEU A 166 -1.20 4.32 -21.00
C LEU A 166 -1.58 5.07 -22.26
N LEU A 167 -2.06 6.30 -22.11
CA LEU A 167 -2.27 7.24 -23.20
C LEU A 167 -1.13 8.25 -23.22
N VAL A 168 -0.63 8.52 -24.40
CA VAL A 168 0.36 9.59 -24.63
C VAL A 168 -0.23 10.59 -25.63
N TYR A 169 -0.65 11.73 -25.10
CA TYR A 169 -1.11 12.85 -25.91
C TYR A 169 0.08 13.50 -26.58
N THR A 170 0.05 13.59 -27.89
CA THR A 170 1.07 14.25 -28.71
C THR A 170 0.63 15.62 -29.21
N SER A 171 -0.67 15.88 -29.15
CA SER A 171 -1.31 17.18 -29.34
C SER A 171 -2.70 17.16 -28.67
N THR A 172 -3.44 18.27 -28.76
CA THR A 172 -4.83 18.33 -28.28
C THR A 172 -5.80 17.53 -29.16
N THR A 173 -5.35 17.07 -30.34
CA THR A 173 -6.15 16.31 -31.31
C THR A 173 -5.69 14.90 -31.55
N THR A 174 -4.53 14.50 -30.99
CA THR A 174 -3.92 13.18 -31.25
C THR A 174 -3.28 12.58 -30.03
N ALA A 175 -3.41 11.25 -29.89
CA ALA A 175 -2.75 10.45 -28.86
C ALA A 175 -2.37 9.05 -29.37
N TYR A 176 -1.44 8.41 -28.68
CA TYR A 176 -1.20 6.98 -28.76
C TYR A 176 -1.69 6.29 -27.51
N ARG A 177 -2.07 5.02 -27.63
CA ARG A 177 -2.53 4.19 -26.51
C ARG A 177 -1.85 2.84 -26.53
N THR A 178 -1.50 2.33 -25.37
CA THR A 178 -1.02 0.96 -25.18
C THR A 178 -1.52 0.41 -23.86
N SER A 179 -1.78 -0.90 -23.79
CA SER A 179 -2.07 -1.56 -22.51
C SER A 179 -0.78 -1.72 -21.73
N ILE A 180 -0.87 -1.51 -20.41
CA ILE A 180 0.23 -1.71 -19.45
C ILE A 180 -0.01 -2.89 -18.51
N SER A 181 -1.06 -3.69 -18.75
CA SER A 181 -1.35 -4.90 -17.97
C SER A 181 -0.23 -5.93 -18.06
N ASN A 182 0.53 -5.95 -19.17
CA ASN A 182 1.74 -6.74 -19.30
C ASN A 182 2.93 -5.86 -19.73
N PRO A 183 3.72 -5.34 -18.78
CA PRO A 183 4.85 -4.45 -19.08
C PRO A 183 5.93 -5.07 -19.96
N ALA A 184 5.99 -6.40 -20.07
CA ALA A 184 6.97 -7.08 -20.91
C ALA A 184 6.63 -7.08 -22.42
N SER A 185 5.37 -6.78 -22.77
CA SER A 185 4.87 -6.84 -24.16
C SER A 185 4.17 -5.55 -24.60
N ILE A 186 4.68 -4.39 -24.18
CA ILE A 186 4.13 -3.10 -24.56
C ILE A 186 4.29 -2.88 -26.08
N GLN A 187 3.18 -2.57 -26.75
CA GLN A 187 3.14 -2.24 -28.16
C GLN A 187 2.17 -1.08 -28.39
N TRP A 188 2.64 -0.02 -29.06
CA TRP A 188 1.81 1.12 -29.40
C TRP A 188 0.76 0.76 -30.44
N GLY A 189 -0.48 1.14 -30.18
CA GLY A 189 -1.54 1.09 -31.17
C GLY A 189 -1.42 2.18 -32.26
N ASN A 190 -2.41 2.26 -33.13
CA ASN A 190 -2.50 3.32 -34.12
C ASN A 190 -2.73 4.69 -33.48
N LEU A 191 -2.42 5.76 -34.21
CA LEU A 191 -2.73 7.12 -33.81
C LEU A 191 -4.24 7.29 -33.62
N ILE A 192 -4.62 7.81 -32.47
CA ILE A 192 -6.02 8.05 -32.08
C ILE A 192 -6.33 9.55 -32.28
N THR A 193 -7.47 9.83 -32.85
CA THR A 193 -8.00 11.20 -32.95
C THR A 193 -8.76 11.55 -31.66
N ILE A 194 -8.37 12.66 -31.02
CA ILE A 194 -9.02 13.22 -29.86
C ILE A 194 -10.08 14.23 -30.28
N SER A 195 -11.22 14.20 -29.60
CA SER A 195 -12.34 15.11 -29.86
C SER A 195 -12.79 15.85 -28.59
N GLY A 196 -13.28 17.07 -28.75
CA GLY A 196 -13.84 17.87 -27.67
C GLY A 196 -12.82 18.52 -26.72
N LEU A 197 -11.53 18.23 -26.85
CA LEU A 197 -10.47 18.94 -26.12
C LEU A 197 -10.15 20.24 -26.86
N PRO A 198 -10.23 21.42 -26.21
CA PRO A 198 -9.88 22.68 -26.83
C PRO A 198 -8.46 22.74 -27.36
N SER A 199 -8.23 23.46 -28.46
CA SER A 199 -6.92 23.52 -29.11
C SER A 199 -5.84 24.24 -28.28
N ASP A 200 -6.25 25.08 -27.35
CA ASP A 200 -5.41 25.84 -26.41
C ASP A 200 -5.21 25.11 -25.07
N ALA A 201 -5.64 23.86 -24.95
CA ALA A 201 -5.43 23.06 -23.76
C ALA A 201 -3.93 22.79 -23.53
N GLU A 202 -3.49 23.04 -22.29
CA GLU A 202 -2.15 22.66 -21.84
C GLU A 202 -2.14 21.16 -21.50
N LEU A 203 -1.46 20.35 -22.32
CA LEU A 203 -1.43 18.90 -22.12
C LEU A 203 -0.90 18.50 -20.75
N THR A 204 0.05 19.26 -20.20
CA THR A 204 0.64 19.02 -18.89
C THR A 204 -0.34 19.15 -17.74
N SER A 205 -1.47 19.84 -17.93
CA SER A 205 -2.53 19.99 -16.92
C SER A 205 -3.49 18.80 -16.87
N ILE A 206 -3.36 17.82 -17.77
CA ILE A 206 -4.22 16.63 -17.75
C ILE A 206 -3.84 15.75 -16.56
N ILE A 207 -4.81 15.47 -15.70
CA ILE A 207 -4.67 14.58 -14.56
C ILE A 207 -5.68 13.43 -14.63
N ASN A 208 -5.35 12.31 -13.97
CA ASN A 208 -6.29 11.21 -13.75
C ASN A 208 -6.83 11.29 -12.32
N PHE A 209 -8.14 11.15 -12.19
CA PHE A 209 -8.82 10.97 -10.94
C PHE A 209 -10.02 10.04 -11.15
N ASP A 210 -10.09 8.99 -10.36
CA ASP A 210 -11.18 8.01 -10.35
C ASP A 210 -11.56 7.47 -11.73
N ASN A 211 -10.54 7.05 -12.48
CA ASN A 211 -10.69 6.53 -13.85
C ASN A 211 -11.32 7.51 -14.86
N GLN A 212 -11.19 8.78 -14.60
CA GLN A 212 -11.53 9.85 -15.53
C GLN A 212 -10.35 10.81 -15.66
N LEU A 213 -10.22 11.42 -16.83
CA LEU A 213 -9.22 12.46 -17.06
C LEU A 213 -9.85 13.83 -16.94
N TYR A 214 -9.10 14.77 -16.37
CA TYR A 214 -9.56 16.14 -16.14
C TYR A 214 -8.50 17.14 -16.59
N THR A 215 -8.93 18.29 -17.10
CA THR A 215 -8.09 19.44 -17.42
C THR A 215 -8.88 20.74 -17.35
N THR A 216 -8.18 21.86 -17.37
CA THR A 216 -8.80 23.20 -17.39
C THR A 216 -8.31 23.98 -18.58
N VAL A 217 -9.20 24.74 -19.23
CA VAL A 217 -8.90 25.58 -20.40
C VAL A 217 -9.74 26.84 -20.32
N GLY A 218 -9.13 28.01 -20.37
CA GLY A 218 -9.84 29.29 -20.44
C GLY A 218 -10.80 29.55 -19.28
N GLY A 219 -10.53 29.02 -18.09
CA GLY A 219 -11.40 29.13 -16.91
C GLY A 219 -12.51 28.08 -16.82
N LYS A 220 -12.61 27.19 -17.78
CA LYS A 220 -13.56 26.07 -17.83
C LYS A 220 -12.86 24.77 -17.48
N ALA A 221 -13.62 23.81 -16.98
CA ALA A 221 -13.18 22.45 -16.72
C ALA A 221 -13.66 21.50 -17.82
N PHE A 222 -12.82 20.52 -18.16
CA PHE A 222 -13.13 19.46 -19.11
C PHE A 222 -12.79 18.11 -18.50
N TYR A 223 -13.56 17.09 -18.87
CA TYR A 223 -13.31 15.71 -18.45
C TYR A 223 -13.50 14.73 -19.61
N SER A 224 -12.92 13.55 -19.44
CA SER A 224 -13.07 12.43 -20.39
C SER A 224 -13.08 11.10 -19.64
N ASP A 225 -14.07 10.26 -19.95
CA ASP A 225 -14.22 8.92 -19.37
C ASP A 225 -13.30 7.89 -20.05
N ASN A 226 -12.83 8.17 -21.26
CA ASN A 226 -12.07 7.24 -22.10
C ASN A 226 -10.74 7.81 -22.63
N GLY A 227 -10.44 9.06 -22.27
CA GLY A 227 -9.25 9.76 -22.74
C GLY A 227 -9.30 10.20 -24.21
N ILE A 228 -10.41 9.96 -24.92
CA ILE A 228 -10.56 10.28 -26.35
C ILE A 228 -11.59 11.37 -26.57
N ASN A 229 -12.76 11.24 -25.94
CA ASN A 229 -13.87 12.17 -26.10
C ASN A 229 -13.96 13.05 -24.84
N TRP A 230 -13.73 14.34 -25.01
CA TRP A 230 -13.75 15.32 -23.95
C TRP A 230 -15.06 16.10 -23.93
N LYS A 231 -15.52 16.45 -22.73
CA LYS A 231 -16.75 17.20 -22.47
C LYS A 231 -16.48 18.30 -21.47
N GLU A 232 -17.16 19.44 -21.65
CA GLU A 232 -17.15 20.51 -20.64
C GLU A 232 -17.87 20.04 -19.36
N MET A 233 -17.30 20.36 -18.21
CA MET A 233 -17.81 20.03 -16.89
C MET A 233 -18.47 21.27 -16.27
N ASP A 234 -19.62 21.10 -15.63
CA ASP A 234 -20.23 22.16 -14.86
C ASP A 234 -19.42 22.46 -13.61
N THR A 235 -18.88 23.67 -13.54
CA THR A 235 -18.12 24.20 -12.41
C THR A 235 -18.94 25.12 -11.52
N GLN A 236 -20.26 25.22 -11.74
CA GLN A 236 -21.18 26.08 -11.01
C GLN A 236 -20.73 27.54 -10.99
N GLY A 237 -20.29 28.02 -12.15
CA GLY A 237 -19.86 29.39 -12.36
C GLY A 237 -18.48 29.75 -11.81
N MET A 238 -17.69 28.78 -11.34
CA MET A 238 -16.29 29.02 -10.96
C MET A 238 -15.40 29.16 -12.18
N TYR A 239 -14.51 30.15 -12.16
CA TYR A 239 -13.44 30.26 -13.10
C TYR A 239 -12.29 29.34 -12.65
N MET A 240 -12.16 28.17 -13.26
CA MET A 240 -11.17 27.18 -12.90
C MET A 240 -9.77 27.57 -13.38
N VAL A 241 -8.81 27.61 -12.48
CA VAL A 241 -7.40 27.88 -12.80
C VAL A 241 -6.69 26.59 -13.20
N THR A 242 -6.74 25.57 -12.34
CA THR A 242 -6.13 24.27 -12.58
C THR A 242 -6.72 23.21 -11.69
N PHE A 243 -6.68 21.95 -12.13
CA PHE A 243 -6.80 20.81 -11.23
C PHE A 243 -5.44 20.48 -10.62
N LEU A 244 -5.44 19.99 -9.37
CA LEU A 244 -4.23 19.70 -8.63
C LEU A 244 -3.97 18.19 -8.58
N ALA A 245 -4.91 17.46 -8.01
CA ALA A 245 -4.76 16.03 -7.76
C ALA A 245 -6.09 15.39 -7.34
N GLY A 246 -6.13 14.07 -7.39
CA GLY A 246 -7.10 13.29 -6.63
C GLY A 246 -6.56 13.00 -5.23
N ILE A 247 -7.39 13.22 -4.21
CA ILE A 247 -7.14 12.74 -2.85
C ILE A 247 -7.90 11.43 -2.68
N PRO A 248 -7.24 10.31 -2.41
CA PRO A 248 -7.91 9.03 -2.28
C PRO A 248 -8.80 8.97 -1.03
N ALA A 249 -9.83 8.15 -1.07
CA ALA A 249 -10.63 7.82 0.10
C ALA A 249 -9.77 7.26 1.23
N ASN A 250 -10.18 7.55 2.46
CA ASN A 250 -9.51 7.07 3.64
C ASN A 250 -10.54 6.44 4.59
N ASP A 251 -10.48 5.13 4.75
CA ASP A 251 -11.41 4.37 5.57
C ASP A 251 -11.29 4.71 7.07
N VAL A 252 -10.10 5.16 7.52
CA VAL A 252 -9.86 5.53 8.92
C VAL A 252 -10.58 6.83 9.29
N THR A 253 -10.55 7.81 8.39
CA THR A 253 -11.22 9.12 8.60
C THR A 253 -12.63 9.16 8.04
N GLY A 254 -13.02 8.17 7.23
CA GLY A 254 -14.29 8.15 6.50
C GLY A 254 -14.35 9.17 5.35
N SER A 255 -13.21 9.76 4.95
CA SER A 255 -13.17 10.71 3.85
C SER A 255 -13.32 9.99 2.50
N LYS A 256 -14.04 10.64 1.58
CA LYS A 256 -14.31 10.14 0.24
C LYS A 256 -13.20 10.52 -0.72
N SER A 257 -13.08 9.76 -1.79
CA SER A 257 -12.20 10.14 -2.91
C SER A 257 -12.63 11.48 -3.49
N THR A 258 -11.70 12.42 -3.60
CA THR A 258 -12.01 13.83 -3.89
C THR A 258 -11.06 14.43 -4.91
N LEU A 259 -11.60 15.03 -5.96
CA LEU A 259 -10.88 15.84 -6.93
C LEU A 259 -10.65 17.23 -6.35
N THR A 260 -9.39 17.72 -6.39
CA THR A 260 -9.03 19.04 -5.89
C THR A 260 -8.52 19.94 -7.01
N GLY A 261 -8.76 21.23 -6.85
CA GLY A 261 -8.35 22.25 -7.83
C GLY A 261 -8.26 23.63 -7.21
N ILE A 262 -7.97 24.59 -8.08
CA ILE A 262 -7.93 26.02 -7.76
C ILE A 262 -8.89 26.76 -8.68
N PHE A 263 -9.67 27.65 -8.11
CA PHE A 263 -10.50 28.60 -8.85
C PHE A 263 -10.12 30.03 -8.53
N ALA A 264 -10.41 30.94 -9.45
CA ALA A 264 -10.23 32.38 -9.27
C ALA A 264 -11.56 33.07 -9.00
N LYS A 265 -11.53 34.05 -8.07
CA LYS A 265 -12.64 34.94 -7.76
C LYS A 265 -12.06 36.30 -7.34
N ASP A 266 -12.55 37.38 -7.93
CA ASP A 266 -12.16 38.76 -7.59
C ASP A 266 -10.62 38.99 -7.63
N GLY A 267 -9.94 38.36 -8.59
CA GLY A 267 -8.49 38.43 -8.76
C GLY A 267 -7.68 37.58 -7.80
N LYS A 268 -8.32 36.87 -6.89
CA LYS A 268 -7.71 35.96 -5.90
C LYS A 268 -7.94 34.51 -6.25
N LYS A 269 -7.08 33.62 -5.74
CA LYS A 269 -7.13 32.17 -6.00
C LYS A 269 -7.50 31.44 -4.72
N PHE A 270 -8.37 30.44 -4.82
CA PHE A 270 -8.89 29.65 -3.72
C PHE A 270 -8.90 28.17 -4.08
N PHE A 271 -8.70 27.32 -3.11
CA PHE A 271 -8.88 25.88 -3.30
C PHE A 271 -10.34 25.52 -3.49
N CYS A 272 -10.58 24.49 -4.29
CA CYS A 272 -11.89 23.86 -4.41
C CYS A 272 -11.75 22.34 -4.44
N ALA A 273 -12.81 21.67 -4.04
CA ALA A 273 -12.84 20.23 -3.98
C ALA A 273 -14.23 19.69 -4.32
N LYS A 274 -14.26 18.50 -4.94
CA LYS A 274 -15.49 17.79 -5.24
C LYS A 274 -15.26 16.29 -5.10
N SER A 275 -16.01 15.67 -4.21
CA SER A 275 -16.05 14.21 -4.17
C SER A 275 -16.82 13.66 -5.37
N ILE A 276 -16.50 12.44 -5.77
CA ILE A 276 -17.22 11.74 -6.86
C ILE A 276 -18.72 11.58 -6.55
N GLU A 277 -19.10 11.48 -5.28
CA GLU A 277 -20.48 11.31 -4.84
C GLU A 277 -21.23 12.65 -4.72
N GLU A 278 -20.51 13.79 -4.72
CA GLU A 278 -21.09 15.11 -4.55
C GLU A 278 -21.55 15.71 -5.89
N THR A 279 -22.66 16.43 -5.88
CA THR A 279 -23.12 17.20 -7.04
C THR A 279 -22.56 18.62 -7.06
N THR A 280 -22.11 19.12 -5.90
CA THR A 280 -21.65 20.49 -5.72
C THR A 280 -20.17 20.57 -5.37
N TRP A 281 -19.52 21.66 -5.78
CA TRP A 281 -18.16 21.98 -5.41
C TRP A 281 -18.09 22.59 -4.01
N ARG A 282 -17.20 22.11 -3.18
CA ARG A 282 -16.78 22.78 -1.95
C ARG A 282 -15.74 23.83 -2.29
N ARG A 283 -15.84 25.00 -1.68
CA ARG A 283 -14.96 26.16 -1.94
C ARG A 283 -14.21 26.50 -0.67
N GLY A 284 -12.89 26.65 -0.78
CA GLY A 284 -12.06 27.19 0.31
C GLY A 284 -12.31 28.67 0.51
N GLU A 285 -12.13 29.13 1.73
CA GLU A 285 -12.27 30.54 2.11
C GLU A 285 -10.92 31.26 2.18
N GLU A 286 -9.84 30.50 2.38
CA GLU A 286 -8.48 31.02 2.46
C GLU A 286 -7.86 31.16 1.07
N GLU A 287 -7.16 32.29 0.86
CA GLU A 287 -6.44 32.55 -0.39
C GLU A 287 -5.23 31.59 -0.52
N VAL A 288 -5.06 31.03 -1.71
CA VAL A 288 -3.93 30.17 -2.01
C VAL A 288 -2.62 30.94 -1.83
N SER A 289 -1.68 30.37 -1.09
CA SER A 289 -0.36 30.98 -0.87
C SER A 289 0.34 31.29 -2.18
N THR A 290 1.05 32.41 -2.24
CA THR A 290 1.88 32.82 -3.38
C THR A 290 3.00 31.81 -3.71
N ASP A 291 3.41 31.00 -2.72
CA ASP A 291 4.43 29.97 -2.88
C ASP A 291 3.85 28.66 -3.42
N PHE A 292 2.52 28.55 -3.52
CA PHE A 292 1.91 27.34 -4.04
C PHE A 292 2.18 27.19 -5.54
N PRO A 293 2.58 26.01 -6.03
CA PRO A 293 2.88 25.80 -7.45
C PRO A 293 1.60 25.83 -8.28
N LEU A 294 1.66 26.56 -9.39
CA LEU A 294 0.55 26.72 -10.33
C LEU A 294 0.86 26.22 -11.74
N ARG A 295 2.12 25.88 -12.00
CA ARG A 295 2.59 25.41 -13.31
C ARG A 295 3.27 24.06 -13.24
N GLU A 296 3.12 23.28 -14.30
CA GLU A 296 3.78 21.97 -14.45
C GLU A 296 3.57 21.07 -13.22
N ILE A 297 2.32 21.02 -12.76
CA ILE A 297 1.93 20.27 -11.57
C ILE A 297 1.88 18.79 -11.89
N CYS A 298 2.45 17.97 -11.00
CA CYS A 298 2.22 16.55 -10.98
C CYS A 298 2.07 16.05 -9.54
N SER A 299 1.39 14.93 -9.37
CA SER A 299 1.07 14.39 -8.05
C SER A 299 1.24 12.87 -8.00
N THR A 300 1.45 12.37 -6.83
CA THR A 300 1.47 10.95 -6.51
C THR A 300 0.78 10.69 -5.18
N VAL A 301 0.36 9.45 -4.96
CA VAL A 301 -0.19 9.01 -3.69
C VAL A 301 0.84 8.15 -2.97
N SER A 302 1.11 8.47 -1.72
CA SER A 302 1.91 7.66 -0.81
C SER A 302 1.02 7.00 0.24
N THR A 303 1.51 5.93 0.83
CA THR A 303 0.85 5.30 1.98
C THR A 303 1.80 5.37 3.16
N ASN A 304 1.35 5.96 4.27
CA ASN A 304 2.16 6.05 5.48
C ASN A 304 2.18 4.71 6.25
N LYS A 305 2.98 4.64 7.31
CA LYS A 305 3.11 3.43 8.15
C LYS A 305 1.80 2.97 8.81
N SER A 306 0.83 3.86 8.96
CA SER A 306 -0.50 3.56 9.49
C SER A 306 -1.51 3.13 8.41
N GLY A 307 -1.06 2.95 7.16
CA GLY A 307 -1.94 2.58 6.05
C GLY A 307 -2.75 3.74 5.47
N ILE A 308 -2.54 4.97 5.93
CA ILE A 308 -3.26 6.15 5.45
C ILE A 308 -2.64 6.63 4.15
N LYS A 309 -3.47 6.77 3.13
CA LYS A 309 -3.06 7.32 1.83
C LYS A 309 -2.98 8.84 1.89
N GLN A 310 -1.92 9.41 1.35
CA GLN A 310 -1.64 10.84 1.32
C GLN A 310 -1.24 11.26 -0.09
N THR A 311 -1.77 12.39 -0.55
CA THR A 311 -1.41 12.95 -1.85
C THR A 311 -0.28 13.96 -1.70
N VAL A 312 0.78 13.78 -2.48
CA VAL A 312 1.92 14.69 -2.59
C VAL A 312 1.96 15.26 -3.99
N LEU A 313 2.21 16.54 -4.08
CA LEU A 313 2.23 17.32 -5.31
C LEU A 313 3.58 18.03 -5.45
N VAL A 314 4.12 18.08 -6.65
CA VAL A 314 5.23 18.95 -7.03
C VAL A 314 4.83 19.82 -8.22
N GLY A 315 5.42 21.00 -8.28
CA GLY A 315 5.19 21.91 -9.40
C GLY A 315 6.01 23.20 -9.24
N ASN A 316 5.91 24.05 -10.24
CA ASN A 316 6.66 25.31 -10.30
C ASN A 316 5.82 26.48 -9.80
N THR A 317 6.44 27.33 -8.99
CA THR A 317 5.82 28.56 -8.48
C THR A 317 5.85 29.67 -9.51
N ASP A 318 4.93 30.63 -9.37
CA ASP A 318 4.94 31.93 -10.07
C ASP A 318 5.57 33.04 -9.24
N ALA A 319 6.14 32.70 -8.08
CA ALA A 319 6.72 33.64 -7.16
C ALA A 319 8.00 34.29 -7.71
N THR A 320 8.45 35.37 -7.08
CA THR A 320 9.68 36.11 -7.44
C THR A 320 10.91 35.20 -7.42
N ILE A 321 10.90 34.16 -6.61
CA ILE A 321 11.90 33.09 -6.62
C ILE A 321 11.29 31.90 -7.34
N GLU A 322 11.66 31.68 -8.59
CA GLU A 322 11.24 30.53 -9.37
C GLU A 322 11.89 29.26 -8.79
N ALA A 323 11.04 28.35 -8.29
CA ALA A 323 11.46 27.09 -7.73
C ALA A 323 10.42 26.00 -7.98
N THR A 324 10.90 24.76 -8.03
CA THR A 324 10.01 23.58 -7.96
C THR A 324 9.78 23.27 -6.48
N GLN A 325 8.53 23.27 -6.06
CA GLN A 325 8.14 23.05 -4.68
C GLN A 325 7.31 21.79 -4.52
N THR A 326 7.38 21.22 -3.32
CA THR A 326 6.66 20.00 -2.94
C THR A 326 5.67 20.34 -1.84
N TRP A 327 4.42 19.93 -2.05
CA TRP A 327 3.32 20.14 -1.11
C TRP A 327 2.59 18.82 -0.86
N PHE A 328 2.01 18.65 0.32
CA PHE A 328 1.11 17.53 0.59
C PHE A 328 -0.28 18.02 0.98
N ALA A 329 -1.28 17.24 0.61
CA ALA A 329 -2.66 17.47 1.00
C ALA A 329 -2.87 17.05 2.45
N LYS A 330 -3.10 18.02 3.34
CA LYS A 330 -3.55 17.76 4.71
C LYS A 330 -5.01 17.29 4.70
N ASP A 331 -5.82 17.94 3.89
CA ASP A 331 -7.19 17.59 3.54
C ASP A 331 -7.52 18.11 2.13
N GLU A 332 -8.78 18.09 1.74
CA GLU A 332 -9.20 18.42 0.37
C GLU A 332 -9.01 19.90 -0.01
N LEU A 333 -8.98 20.78 0.98
CA LEU A 333 -8.86 22.23 0.79
C LEU A 333 -7.62 22.84 1.42
N ASN A 334 -6.85 22.05 2.18
CA ASN A 334 -5.67 22.52 2.89
C ASN A 334 -4.42 21.77 2.46
N TRP A 335 -3.42 22.52 2.05
CA TRP A 335 -2.15 22.01 1.58
C TRP A 335 -1.00 22.55 2.44
N VAL A 336 0.02 21.74 2.68
CA VAL A 336 1.18 22.09 3.50
C VAL A 336 2.45 21.98 2.67
N ASN A 337 3.28 23.01 2.72
CA ASN A 337 4.58 23.03 2.05
C ASN A 337 5.56 22.08 2.75
N LEU A 338 6.14 21.18 1.97
CA LEU A 338 7.18 20.25 2.41
C LEU A 338 8.62 20.70 2.02
N SER A 339 8.72 21.78 1.23
CA SER A 339 10.01 22.27 0.78
C SER A 339 10.79 22.83 1.99
N GLY A 340 12.04 22.39 2.11
CA GLY A 340 12.95 22.90 3.14
C GLY A 340 13.59 24.23 2.73
N GLU A 341 14.62 24.67 3.46
CA GLU A 341 15.38 25.87 3.18
C GLU A 341 16.13 25.81 1.83
N ILE A 342 16.49 24.61 1.39
CA ILE A 342 17.16 24.39 0.10
C ILE A 342 16.05 24.11 -0.94
N LEU A 343 15.78 25.11 -1.76
CA LEU A 343 14.79 25.00 -2.83
C LEU A 343 15.35 24.18 -4.01
N CYS A 344 14.51 23.35 -4.57
CA CYS A 344 14.82 22.69 -5.84
C CYS A 344 14.79 23.73 -6.97
N PRO A 345 15.82 23.82 -7.82
CA PRO A 345 15.77 24.69 -8.98
C PRO A 345 14.56 24.41 -9.85
N ILE A 346 14.07 25.42 -10.57
CA ILE A 346 12.95 25.25 -11.48
C ILE A 346 13.22 24.12 -12.48
N THR A 347 12.29 23.22 -12.60
CA THR A 347 12.39 22.03 -13.46
C THR A 347 11.35 22.10 -14.57
N LYS A 348 11.67 21.52 -15.73
CA LYS A 348 10.69 21.35 -16.80
C LYS A 348 10.08 19.96 -16.76
N ASN A 349 8.75 19.91 -16.91
CA ASN A 349 7.98 18.68 -16.93
C ASN A 349 8.33 17.74 -15.75
N PRO A 350 8.28 18.21 -14.47
CA PRO A 350 8.55 17.34 -13.35
C PRO A 350 7.55 16.20 -13.33
N SER A 351 8.02 15.04 -12.89
CA SER A 351 7.20 13.88 -12.60
C SER A 351 7.55 13.37 -11.22
N ILE A 352 6.57 12.96 -10.45
CA ILE A 352 6.78 12.41 -9.13
C ILE A 352 6.18 11.01 -9.04
N MET A 353 6.90 10.07 -8.44
CA MET A 353 6.38 8.77 -8.07
C MET A 353 6.77 8.40 -6.65
N TYR A 354 5.96 7.59 -6.00
CA TYR A 354 6.24 7.00 -4.70
C TYR A 354 6.49 5.50 -4.87
N TYR A 355 7.66 5.04 -4.43
CA TYR A 355 8.04 3.63 -4.50
C TYR A 355 9.05 3.31 -3.39
N GLY A 356 8.93 2.12 -2.76
CA GLY A 356 9.87 1.66 -1.73
C GLY A 356 10.01 2.63 -0.54
N ASN A 357 8.92 3.31 -0.14
CA ASN A 357 8.90 4.35 0.91
C ASN A 357 9.73 5.61 0.58
N LEU A 358 10.05 5.83 -0.70
CA LEU A 358 10.78 7.00 -1.18
C LEU A 358 9.97 7.75 -2.24
N PHE A 359 10.16 9.06 -2.31
CA PHE A 359 9.66 9.89 -3.41
C PHE A 359 10.77 10.12 -4.42
N TYR A 360 10.48 9.80 -5.68
CA TYR A 360 11.36 10.04 -6.81
C TYR A 360 10.80 11.18 -7.63
N ILE A 361 11.56 12.28 -7.73
CA ILE A 361 11.22 13.39 -8.61
C ILE A 361 12.14 13.32 -9.82
N MET A 362 11.54 13.16 -11.00
CA MET A 362 12.23 13.13 -12.27
C MET A 362 11.89 14.40 -13.04
N ALA A 363 12.91 15.10 -13.52
CA ALA A 363 12.72 16.33 -14.25
C ALA A 363 13.85 16.56 -15.24
N VAL A 364 13.55 17.26 -16.33
CA VAL A 364 14.57 17.70 -17.27
C VAL A 364 15.13 19.04 -16.76
N SER A 365 16.38 19.00 -16.29
CA SER A 365 17.16 20.22 -16.01
C SER A 365 18.19 20.41 -17.10
N TYR A 366 18.46 21.66 -17.46
CA TYR A 366 19.43 21.99 -18.52
C TYR A 366 20.89 21.61 -18.16
N THR A 367 21.17 21.16 -16.94
CA THR A 367 22.55 20.94 -16.50
C THR A 367 22.86 19.64 -15.76
N HIS A 368 21.92 18.93 -15.14
CA HIS A 368 22.20 17.63 -14.47
C HIS A 368 20.92 16.86 -14.11
N LEU A 369 20.92 15.55 -14.40
CA LEU A 369 20.06 14.58 -13.74
C LEU A 369 20.49 14.46 -12.28
N ARG A 370 19.70 14.97 -11.34
CA ARG A 370 19.83 14.65 -9.92
C ARG A 370 18.55 14.02 -9.43
N ALA A 371 18.65 12.76 -9.02
CA ALA A 371 17.65 12.16 -8.14
C ALA A 371 17.88 12.79 -6.75
N HIS A 372 16.90 13.50 -6.22
CA HIS A 372 16.92 13.96 -4.83
C HIS A 372 16.08 12.97 -4.02
N GLU A 373 16.74 12.25 -3.13
CA GLU A 373 16.07 11.52 -2.06
C GLU A 373 15.50 12.55 -1.06
N THR A 374 14.19 12.75 -1.10
CA THR A 374 13.46 13.48 -0.07
C THR A 374 12.63 12.49 0.73
N GLY A 375 13.23 11.83 1.71
CA GLY A 375 12.43 10.81 2.36
C GLY A 375 12.92 10.24 3.67
N ARG A 376 13.66 10.99 4.49
CA ARG A 376 14.07 10.43 5.78
C ARG A 376 13.24 10.83 7.01
N ASN A 377 12.29 11.75 6.93
CA ASN A 377 11.59 12.26 8.13
C ASN A 377 10.11 12.60 7.91
N LEU A 378 9.32 11.72 7.32
CA LEU A 378 7.86 11.76 7.51
C LEU A 378 7.47 10.69 8.53
N VAL A 379 7.55 11.06 9.81
CA VAL A 379 7.05 10.26 10.95
C VAL A 379 5.57 10.52 11.13
#